data_7060f774a9c3b527f36fcaa83cf9bb2f
#
_entry.id   7060f774a9c3b527f36fcaa83cf9bb2f
#
_cell.length_a   1.000
_cell.length_b   1.000
_cell.length_c   1.000
_cell.angle_alpha   90.00
_cell.angle_beta   90.00
_cell.angle_gamma   90.00
#
_symmetry.space_group_name_H-M   'P 1'
#
loop_
_entity.id
_entity.type
_entity.pdbx_description
1 polymer ?
#
loop_
_entity_poly.entity_id
_entity_poly.type
_entity_poly.pdbx_seq_one_letter_code
_entity_poly.pdbx_strand_id
1 'polypeptide(L)'
;PGETYFYCAPTYRMAKDIAWKELKKLVPREWVASKNETDLKIELINGSLIELKGTENATTLRGRSLAGVVLDEAAFMDSDVWFQVIRPALADKQGWALFISTPDGTASWFYDLWCYVPEDESGDWKRWSFTTIEGGNVPAEEVEAAKAQLDKRTFKQEFEASFENLTGLVAVSFDDENISNEAEDLQMLPLILGLDFNVDPMMGICAVKHQNYLYVFDEIMLTGGATTWDFAEEVVRRYGVERRIIACPDPTGSARKTSGVGVTDHTILRRSGFTVMSPRSPWKIRDKITAVNTALFDAN
;
A
#
# COMPACT_ATOMS: atom_id res chain seq x y z
N PRO A 1 -31.39 -26.80 -9.19
CA PRO A 1 -30.70 -28.03 -8.75
C PRO A 1 -29.43 -28.21 -9.57
N GLY A 2 -28.34 -28.64 -8.92
CA GLY A 2 -27.07 -28.87 -9.60
C GLY A 2 -26.24 -27.61 -9.91
N GLU A 3 -26.47 -26.52 -9.23
CA GLU A 3 -25.74 -25.25 -9.45
C GLU A 3 -24.45 -25.20 -8.63
N THR A 4 -23.43 -24.49 -9.16
CA THR A 4 -22.13 -24.30 -8.49
C THR A 4 -21.97 -22.87 -7.99
N TYR A 5 -21.53 -22.75 -6.75
CA TYR A 5 -21.26 -21.49 -6.07
C TYR A 5 -19.83 -21.46 -5.55
N PHE A 6 -19.12 -20.34 -5.74
CA PHE A 6 -17.80 -20.14 -5.20
C PHE A 6 -17.80 -19.09 -4.09
N TYR A 7 -17.01 -19.36 -3.06
CA TYR A 7 -16.49 -18.34 -2.16
C TYR A 7 -14.99 -18.23 -2.43
N CYS A 8 -14.53 -17.08 -2.82
CA CYS A 8 -13.16 -16.82 -3.18
C CYS A 8 -12.51 -15.85 -2.17
N ALA A 9 -11.29 -16.16 -1.76
CA ALA A 9 -10.41 -15.25 -1.00
C ALA A 9 -9.07 -15.10 -1.72
N PRO A 10 -8.23 -14.11 -1.40
CA PRO A 10 -6.92 -13.93 -2.03
C PRO A 10 -6.06 -15.20 -2.02
N THR A 11 -6.12 -15.98 -0.96
CA THR A 11 -5.43 -17.26 -0.86
C THR A 11 -6.36 -18.38 -0.39
N TYR A 12 -6.03 -19.62 -0.79
CA TYR A 12 -6.73 -20.82 -0.33
C TYR A 12 -6.74 -20.91 1.20
N ARG A 13 -5.64 -20.55 1.84
CA ARG A 13 -5.52 -20.56 3.30
C ARG A 13 -6.51 -19.58 3.95
N MET A 14 -6.62 -18.37 3.42
CA MET A 14 -7.59 -17.38 3.90
C MET A 14 -9.01 -17.88 3.73
N ALA A 15 -9.37 -18.42 2.56
CA ALA A 15 -10.70 -19.02 2.33
C ALA A 15 -11.03 -20.08 3.38
N LYS A 16 -10.06 -20.95 3.71
CA LYS A 16 -10.21 -21.99 4.73
C LYS A 16 -10.38 -21.42 6.13
N ASP A 17 -9.50 -20.51 6.52
CA ASP A 17 -9.46 -20.00 7.90
C ASP A 17 -10.67 -19.09 8.21
N ILE A 18 -11.12 -18.30 7.24
CA ILE A 18 -12.23 -17.36 7.38
C ILE A 18 -13.57 -18.07 7.25
N ALA A 19 -13.82 -18.74 6.11
CA ALA A 19 -15.17 -19.12 5.74
C ALA A 19 -15.50 -20.61 5.98
N TRP A 20 -14.52 -21.54 5.91
CA TRP A 20 -14.83 -22.96 5.93
C TRP A 20 -15.53 -23.43 7.20
N LYS A 21 -15.08 -22.97 8.36
CA LYS A 21 -15.68 -23.31 9.64
C LYS A 21 -17.10 -22.76 9.77
N GLU A 22 -17.29 -21.54 9.34
CA GLU A 22 -18.58 -20.85 9.42
C GLU A 22 -19.58 -21.46 8.42
N LEU A 23 -19.15 -21.73 7.20
CA LEU A 23 -19.98 -22.41 6.21
C LEU A 23 -20.52 -23.75 6.73
N LYS A 24 -19.68 -24.54 7.40
CA LYS A 24 -20.08 -25.82 7.99
C LYS A 24 -21.09 -25.68 9.14
N LYS A 25 -21.16 -24.54 9.79
CA LYS A 25 -22.17 -24.27 10.82
C LYS A 25 -23.48 -23.77 10.22
N LEU A 26 -23.39 -22.99 9.15
CA LEU A 26 -24.55 -22.36 8.51
C LEU A 26 -25.34 -23.31 7.64
N VAL A 27 -24.65 -24.28 6.97
CA VAL A 27 -25.35 -25.27 6.12
C VAL A 27 -26.00 -26.31 7.00
N PRO A 28 -27.35 -26.48 6.97
CA PRO A 28 -28.04 -27.52 7.71
C PRO A 28 -27.54 -28.93 7.34
N ARG A 29 -27.31 -29.75 8.34
CA ARG A 29 -26.73 -31.11 8.12
C ARG A 29 -27.60 -31.98 7.19
N GLU A 30 -28.89 -31.83 7.26
CA GLU A 30 -29.88 -32.55 6.42
C GLU A 30 -29.81 -32.13 4.95
N TRP A 31 -29.16 -31.03 4.62
CA TRP A 31 -28.96 -30.58 3.23
C TRP A 31 -27.65 -31.09 2.63
N VAL A 32 -26.74 -31.61 3.44
CA VAL A 32 -25.41 -32.04 3.00
C VAL A 32 -25.46 -33.49 2.49
N ALA A 33 -25.20 -33.69 1.20
CA ALA A 33 -25.00 -34.98 0.60
C ALA A 33 -23.58 -35.51 0.80
N SER A 34 -22.58 -34.67 0.55
CA SER A 34 -21.17 -34.99 0.77
C SER A 34 -20.34 -33.76 1.15
N LYS A 35 -19.20 -34.00 1.80
CA LYS A 35 -18.27 -32.94 2.20
C LYS A 35 -16.84 -33.40 2.01
N ASN A 36 -16.01 -32.54 1.40
CA ASN A 36 -14.59 -32.75 1.22
C ASN A 36 -13.79 -31.65 1.96
N GLU A 37 -13.07 -32.06 3.00
CA GLU A 37 -12.27 -31.13 3.84
C GLU A 37 -10.95 -30.69 3.16
N THR A 38 -10.48 -31.46 2.17
CA THR A 38 -9.27 -31.14 1.42
C THR A 38 -9.55 -30.14 0.31
N ASP A 39 -10.65 -30.36 -0.43
CA ASP A 39 -11.03 -29.47 -1.54
C ASP A 39 -11.93 -28.30 -1.09
N LEU A 40 -12.26 -28.24 0.22
CA LEU A 40 -13.18 -27.27 0.82
C LEU A 40 -14.51 -27.18 0.06
N LYS A 41 -15.14 -28.34 -0.15
CA LYS A 41 -16.33 -28.48 -0.98
C LYS A 41 -17.45 -29.13 -0.18
N ILE A 42 -18.66 -28.59 -0.33
CA ILE A 42 -19.91 -29.17 0.16
C ILE A 42 -20.82 -29.43 -1.04
N GLU A 43 -21.29 -30.66 -1.16
CA GLU A 43 -22.35 -31.04 -2.10
C GLU A 43 -23.67 -31.15 -1.34
N LEU A 44 -24.67 -30.49 -1.88
CA LEU A 44 -26.03 -30.53 -1.32
C LEU A 44 -26.88 -31.62 -1.94
N ILE A 45 -27.91 -32.09 -1.21
CA ILE A 45 -28.83 -33.15 -1.66
C ILE A 45 -29.54 -32.86 -2.99
N ASN A 46 -29.63 -31.58 -3.37
CA ASN A 46 -30.18 -31.17 -4.67
C ASN A 46 -29.15 -31.15 -5.79
N GLY A 47 -27.91 -31.63 -5.54
CA GLY A 47 -26.80 -31.68 -6.48
C GLY A 47 -26.02 -30.34 -6.61
N SER A 48 -26.37 -29.30 -5.85
CA SER A 48 -25.62 -28.06 -5.87
C SER A 48 -24.31 -28.16 -5.11
N LEU A 49 -23.30 -27.41 -5.54
CA LEU A 49 -21.94 -27.40 -5.00
C LEU A 49 -21.61 -26.04 -4.43
N ILE A 50 -21.04 -26.01 -3.24
CA ILE A 50 -20.42 -24.84 -2.64
C ILE A 50 -18.92 -25.16 -2.48
N GLU A 51 -18.06 -24.39 -3.14
CA GLU A 51 -16.62 -24.59 -3.12
C GLU A 51 -15.90 -23.31 -2.66
N LEU A 52 -14.96 -23.45 -1.73
CA LEU A 52 -14.08 -22.36 -1.32
C LEU A 52 -12.79 -22.40 -2.14
N LYS A 53 -12.35 -21.26 -2.62
CA LYS A 53 -11.21 -21.13 -3.54
C LYS A 53 -10.26 -20.03 -3.11
N GLY A 54 -8.96 -20.24 -3.30
CA GLY A 54 -7.97 -19.17 -3.35
C GLY A 54 -7.84 -18.65 -4.77
N THR A 55 -7.55 -17.35 -4.90
CA THR A 55 -7.38 -16.69 -6.19
C THR A 55 -5.91 -16.49 -6.59
N GLU A 56 -4.97 -16.94 -5.76
CA GLU A 56 -3.53 -16.89 -6.03
C GLU A 56 -3.12 -17.60 -7.33
N ASN A 57 -3.97 -18.49 -7.83
CA ASN A 57 -3.80 -19.10 -9.13
C ASN A 57 -5.13 -19.09 -9.89
N ALA A 58 -5.43 -17.96 -10.51
CA ALA A 58 -6.68 -17.71 -11.22
C ALA A 58 -6.99 -18.74 -12.31
N THR A 59 -5.96 -19.36 -12.92
CA THR A 59 -6.16 -20.35 -13.99
C THR A 59 -6.87 -21.61 -13.51
N THR A 60 -6.74 -21.97 -12.24
CA THR A 60 -7.41 -23.15 -11.64
C THR A 60 -8.91 -22.98 -11.48
N LEU A 61 -9.41 -21.75 -11.57
CA LEU A 61 -10.83 -21.42 -11.45
C LEU A 61 -11.57 -21.49 -12.81
N ARG A 62 -10.84 -21.62 -13.92
CA ARG A 62 -11.39 -21.68 -15.28
C ARG A 62 -12.17 -22.99 -15.52
N GLY A 63 -13.05 -22.95 -16.54
CA GLY A 63 -13.80 -24.13 -16.99
C GLY A 63 -14.97 -24.52 -16.08
N ARG A 64 -15.44 -23.59 -15.26
CA ARG A 64 -16.62 -23.74 -14.41
C ARG A 64 -17.75 -22.83 -14.89
N SER A 65 -18.98 -23.30 -14.70
CA SER A 65 -20.20 -22.53 -14.88
C SER A 65 -20.76 -22.23 -13.51
N LEU A 66 -20.88 -20.96 -13.15
CA LEU A 66 -21.22 -20.50 -11.80
C LEU A 66 -22.59 -19.86 -11.77
N ALA A 67 -23.41 -20.24 -10.79
CA ALA A 67 -24.67 -19.56 -10.47
C ALA A 67 -24.48 -18.39 -9.50
N GLY A 68 -23.39 -18.38 -8.74
CA GLY A 68 -23.05 -17.27 -7.88
C GLY A 68 -21.64 -17.35 -7.33
N VAL A 69 -21.09 -16.20 -6.95
CA VAL A 69 -19.77 -16.08 -6.33
C VAL A 69 -19.75 -14.98 -5.26
N VAL A 70 -19.03 -15.25 -4.20
CA VAL A 70 -18.58 -14.25 -3.22
C VAL A 70 -17.08 -14.08 -3.41
N LEU A 71 -16.61 -12.85 -3.62
CA LEU A 71 -15.20 -12.47 -3.63
C LEU A 71 -14.94 -11.66 -2.35
N ASP A 72 -14.33 -12.32 -1.38
CA ASP A 72 -14.01 -11.73 -0.08
C ASP A 72 -12.58 -11.21 -0.08
N GLU A 73 -12.36 -10.03 0.48
CA GLU A 73 -11.12 -9.25 0.34
C GLU A 73 -10.79 -8.97 -1.14
N ALA A 74 -11.82 -8.58 -1.91
CA ALA A 74 -11.73 -8.40 -3.36
C ALA A 74 -10.68 -7.37 -3.80
N ALA A 75 -10.48 -6.29 -3.02
CA ALA A 75 -9.48 -5.27 -3.32
C ALA A 75 -8.04 -5.82 -3.38
N PHE A 76 -7.77 -6.92 -2.66
CA PHE A 76 -6.45 -7.57 -2.59
C PHE A 76 -6.28 -8.73 -3.59
N MET A 77 -7.25 -8.95 -4.46
CA MET A 77 -7.17 -9.90 -5.57
C MET A 77 -6.65 -9.24 -6.83
N ASP A 78 -6.02 -10.03 -7.72
CA ASP A 78 -5.71 -9.58 -9.07
C ASP A 78 -7.02 -9.32 -9.85
N SER A 79 -7.08 -8.23 -10.56
CA SER A 79 -8.23 -7.85 -11.41
C SER A 79 -8.59 -8.90 -12.45
N ASP A 80 -7.60 -9.65 -12.96
CA ASP A 80 -7.78 -10.72 -13.94
C ASP A 80 -8.66 -11.85 -13.41
N VAL A 81 -8.69 -12.06 -12.09
CA VAL A 81 -9.60 -13.02 -11.45
C VAL A 81 -11.04 -12.71 -11.80
N TRP A 82 -11.42 -11.43 -11.67
CA TRP A 82 -12.77 -11.00 -12.03
C TRP A 82 -12.98 -10.95 -13.54
N PHE A 83 -12.19 -10.16 -14.24
CA PHE A 83 -12.47 -9.84 -15.63
C PHE A 83 -12.26 -11.01 -16.60
N GLN A 84 -11.25 -11.86 -16.35
CA GLN A 84 -10.88 -12.95 -17.26
C GLN A 84 -11.40 -14.32 -16.87
N VAL A 85 -11.79 -14.51 -15.59
CA VAL A 85 -12.13 -15.85 -15.08
C VAL A 85 -13.55 -15.91 -14.52
N ILE A 86 -13.87 -15.13 -13.52
CA ILE A 86 -15.15 -15.24 -12.79
C ILE A 86 -16.31 -14.68 -13.62
N ARG A 87 -16.18 -13.49 -14.17
CA ARG A 87 -17.25 -12.88 -14.99
C ARG A 87 -17.66 -13.73 -16.18
N PRO A 88 -16.74 -14.31 -16.97
CA PRO A 88 -17.11 -15.28 -17.99
C PRO A 88 -17.78 -16.55 -17.44
N ALA A 89 -17.35 -17.05 -16.28
CA ALA A 89 -17.91 -18.25 -15.66
C ALA A 89 -19.37 -18.06 -15.16
N LEU A 90 -19.80 -16.83 -14.94
CA LEU A 90 -21.18 -16.48 -14.55
C LEU A 90 -22.10 -16.28 -15.77
N ALA A 91 -21.55 -16.08 -16.96
CA ALA A 91 -22.30 -15.58 -18.11
C ALA A 91 -23.41 -16.53 -18.60
N ASP A 92 -23.16 -17.83 -18.64
CA ASP A 92 -24.12 -18.82 -19.14
C ASP A 92 -25.29 -19.11 -18.17
N LYS A 93 -25.07 -18.86 -16.87
CA LYS A 93 -26.10 -19.01 -15.84
C LYS A 93 -26.76 -17.68 -15.46
N GLN A 94 -26.30 -16.55 -16.03
CA GLN A 94 -26.69 -15.24 -15.56
C GLN A 94 -26.52 -15.12 -14.03
N GLY A 95 -25.41 -15.67 -13.53
CA GLY A 95 -25.13 -15.79 -12.11
C GLY A 95 -24.82 -14.43 -11.47
N TRP A 96 -24.92 -14.37 -10.16
CA TRP A 96 -24.64 -13.17 -9.36
C TRP A 96 -23.22 -13.16 -8.80
N ALA A 97 -22.72 -11.97 -8.51
CA ALA A 97 -21.46 -11.76 -7.79
C ALA A 97 -21.66 -10.82 -6.63
N LEU A 98 -21.02 -11.14 -5.50
CA LEU A 98 -20.91 -10.28 -4.32
C LEU A 98 -19.45 -10.01 -4.04
N PHE A 99 -19.06 -8.75 -4.00
CA PHE A 99 -17.71 -8.30 -3.64
C PHE A 99 -17.73 -7.73 -2.24
N ILE A 100 -16.82 -8.19 -1.40
CA ILE A 100 -16.66 -7.72 -0.01
C ILE A 100 -15.19 -7.37 0.16
N SER A 101 -14.89 -6.18 0.67
CA SER A 101 -13.51 -5.79 1.01
C SER A 101 -13.48 -4.53 1.84
N THR A 102 -12.40 -4.33 2.59
CA THR A 102 -11.94 -3.00 2.95
C THR A 102 -11.41 -2.30 1.71
N PRO A 103 -11.55 -0.97 1.59
CA PRO A 103 -10.95 -0.21 0.50
C PRO A 103 -9.42 -0.34 0.48
N ASP A 104 -8.83 -0.44 -0.72
CA ASP A 104 -7.37 -0.43 -0.91
C ASP A 104 -6.98 0.73 -1.84
N GLY A 105 -7.30 1.95 -1.41
CA GLY A 105 -6.97 3.18 -2.11
C GLY A 105 -7.72 3.37 -3.44
N THR A 106 -7.51 4.55 -4.04
CA THR A 106 -8.19 4.96 -5.27
C THR A 106 -7.51 4.49 -6.56
N ALA A 107 -6.36 3.84 -6.50
CA ALA A 107 -5.66 3.28 -7.65
C ALA A 107 -5.95 1.79 -7.87
N SER A 108 -6.90 1.22 -7.14
CA SER A 108 -7.23 -0.20 -7.24
C SER A 108 -8.36 -0.45 -8.23
N TRP A 109 -8.34 -1.61 -8.89
CA TRP A 109 -9.44 -2.04 -9.76
C TRP A 109 -10.78 -2.13 -9.02
N PHE A 110 -10.75 -2.34 -7.70
CA PHE A 110 -11.94 -2.40 -6.86
C PHE A 110 -12.56 -1.00 -6.69
N TYR A 111 -11.73 0.05 -6.62
CA TYR A 111 -12.21 1.43 -6.67
C TYR A 111 -12.85 1.78 -8.01
N ASP A 112 -12.23 1.37 -9.13
CA ASP A 112 -12.80 1.56 -10.46
C ASP A 112 -14.17 0.88 -10.58
N LEU A 113 -14.30 -0.34 -10.03
CA LEU A 113 -15.58 -1.05 -9.98
C LEU A 113 -16.60 -0.31 -9.09
N TRP A 114 -16.17 0.21 -7.94
CA TRP A 114 -17.01 1.03 -7.06
C TRP A 114 -17.55 2.27 -7.77
N CYS A 115 -16.71 2.99 -8.51
CA CYS A 115 -17.09 4.17 -9.27
C CYS A 115 -18.00 3.84 -10.46
N TYR A 116 -17.88 2.65 -11.03
CA TYR A 116 -18.72 2.18 -12.14
C TYR A 116 -20.18 1.97 -11.73
N VAL A 117 -20.43 1.62 -10.46
CA VAL A 117 -21.79 1.33 -9.95
C VAL A 117 -22.53 2.63 -9.68
N PRO A 118 -23.71 2.87 -10.28
CA PRO A 118 -24.51 4.07 -10.03
C PRO A 118 -24.93 4.21 -8.56
N GLU A 119 -25.03 5.44 -8.09
CA GLU A 119 -25.52 5.74 -6.73
C GLU A 119 -27.03 5.60 -6.58
N ASP A 120 -27.77 5.78 -7.67
CA ASP A 120 -29.23 5.76 -7.69
C ASP A 120 -29.86 4.36 -7.63
N GLU A 121 -29.01 3.33 -7.42
CA GLU A 121 -29.40 1.92 -7.41
C GLU A 121 -30.15 1.46 -8.69
N SER A 122 -30.05 2.21 -9.77
CA SER A 122 -30.61 1.80 -11.07
C SER A 122 -29.75 0.71 -11.70
N GLY A 123 -30.39 -0.34 -12.22
CA GLY A 123 -29.70 -1.43 -12.91
C GLY A 123 -29.38 -2.64 -12.01
N ASP A 124 -28.51 -3.51 -12.57
CA ASP A 124 -28.18 -4.82 -11.97
C ASP A 124 -27.07 -4.75 -10.91
N TRP A 125 -26.43 -3.58 -10.77
CA TRP A 125 -25.35 -3.35 -9.84
C TRP A 125 -25.79 -2.48 -8.69
N LYS A 126 -25.35 -2.85 -7.47
CA LYS A 126 -25.57 -2.08 -6.25
C LYS A 126 -24.32 -2.03 -5.43
N ARG A 127 -24.14 -0.94 -4.68
CA ARG A 127 -23.02 -0.77 -3.76
C ARG A 127 -23.50 -0.31 -2.38
N TRP A 128 -22.79 -0.74 -1.36
CA TRP A 128 -23.02 -0.38 0.02
C TRP A 128 -21.69 -0.12 0.70
N SER A 129 -21.65 0.84 1.60
CA SER A 129 -20.51 1.09 2.47
C SER A 129 -21.00 1.11 3.91
N PHE A 130 -20.25 0.48 4.79
CA PHE A 130 -20.54 0.43 6.22
C PHE A 130 -19.26 0.72 6.99
N THR A 131 -19.35 1.66 7.93
CA THR A 131 -18.28 1.91 8.89
C THR A 131 -18.25 0.83 9.97
N THR A 132 -17.14 0.71 10.68
CA THR A 132 -17.03 -0.23 11.82
C THR A 132 -18.07 0.04 12.90
N ILE A 133 -18.43 1.31 13.12
CA ILE A 133 -19.47 1.69 14.08
C ILE A 133 -20.85 1.24 13.61
N GLU A 134 -21.19 1.44 12.35
CA GLU A 134 -22.45 0.99 11.76
C GLU A 134 -22.58 -0.54 11.76
N GLY A 135 -21.48 -1.25 11.63
CA GLY A 135 -21.44 -2.72 11.75
C GLY A 135 -21.79 -3.23 13.15
N GLY A 136 -21.65 -2.43 14.18
CA GLY A 136 -22.12 -2.68 15.55
C GLY A 136 -21.39 -3.81 16.30
N ASN A 137 -20.34 -4.37 15.76
CA ASN A 137 -19.60 -5.49 16.36
C ASN A 137 -18.39 -5.06 17.21
N VAL A 138 -17.98 -3.79 17.10
CA VAL A 138 -16.85 -3.21 17.83
C VAL A 138 -17.35 -2.12 18.77
N PRO A 139 -16.98 -2.12 20.07
CA PRO A 139 -17.34 -1.06 21.00
C PRO A 139 -16.81 0.30 20.53
N ALA A 140 -17.57 1.36 20.76
CA ALA A 140 -17.20 2.73 20.35
C ALA A 140 -15.87 3.18 21.00
N GLU A 141 -15.64 2.78 22.25
CA GLU A 141 -14.39 3.09 22.97
C GLU A 141 -13.16 2.49 22.27
N GLU A 142 -13.29 1.30 21.69
CA GLU A 142 -12.21 0.66 20.92
C GLU A 142 -11.93 1.40 19.60
N VAL A 143 -12.98 1.89 18.95
CA VAL A 143 -12.83 2.69 17.73
C VAL A 143 -12.13 4.02 18.04
N GLU A 144 -12.48 4.70 19.15
CA GLU A 144 -11.78 5.93 19.58
C GLU A 144 -10.34 5.66 19.98
N ALA A 145 -10.04 4.53 20.64
CA ALA A 145 -8.68 4.13 20.97
C ALA A 145 -7.85 3.88 19.69
N ALA A 146 -8.43 3.21 18.70
CA ALA A 146 -7.78 2.99 17.40
C ALA A 146 -7.52 4.32 16.66
N LYS A 147 -8.46 5.27 16.72
CA LYS A 147 -8.31 6.61 16.13
C LYS A 147 -7.16 7.41 16.73
N ALA A 148 -6.89 7.24 18.03
CA ALA A 148 -5.77 7.89 18.70
C ALA A 148 -4.41 7.22 18.41
N GLN A 149 -4.38 5.96 17.93
CA GLN A 149 -3.16 5.19 17.71
C GLN A 149 -2.77 5.06 16.24
N LEU A 150 -3.73 5.11 15.33
CA LEU A 150 -3.53 4.94 13.91
C LEU A 150 -3.37 6.31 13.24
N ASP A 151 -2.57 6.35 12.18
CA ASP A 151 -2.60 7.51 11.29
C ASP A 151 -4.00 7.70 10.70
N LYS A 152 -4.36 8.93 10.46
CA LYS A 152 -5.69 9.36 10.02
C LYS A 152 -6.21 8.58 8.80
N ARG A 153 -5.32 8.20 7.90
CA ARG A 153 -5.65 7.52 6.67
C ARG A 153 -5.92 6.03 6.88
N THR A 154 -5.04 5.32 7.60
CA THR A 154 -5.28 3.93 8.00
C THR A 154 -6.59 3.83 8.77
N PHE A 155 -6.85 4.77 9.68
CA PHE A 155 -8.12 4.82 10.40
C PHE A 155 -9.32 4.96 9.46
N LYS A 156 -9.27 5.89 8.51
CA LYS A 156 -10.35 6.09 7.55
C LYS A 156 -10.58 4.87 6.64
N GLN A 157 -9.50 4.24 6.19
CA GLN A 157 -9.57 3.04 5.36
C GLN A 157 -10.18 1.86 6.13
N GLU A 158 -9.66 1.54 7.31
CA GLU A 158 -10.01 0.33 8.05
C GLU A 158 -11.30 0.46 8.89
N PHE A 159 -11.59 1.67 9.38
CA PHE A 159 -12.73 1.90 10.29
C PHE A 159 -13.87 2.68 9.66
N GLU A 160 -13.61 3.54 8.68
CA GLU A 160 -14.63 4.36 8.02
C GLU A 160 -14.94 3.89 6.60
N ALA A 161 -14.36 2.77 6.14
CA ALA A 161 -14.53 2.19 4.80
C ALA A 161 -14.32 3.21 3.66
N SER A 162 -13.37 4.13 3.85
CA SER A 162 -13.07 5.21 2.91
C SER A 162 -11.98 4.81 1.92
N PHE A 163 -12.20 5.11 0.63
CA PHE A 163 -11.14 4.99 -0.38
C PHE A 163 -10.20 6.19 -0.28
N GLU A 164 -9.16 6.07 0.51
CA GLU A 164 -8.14 7.10 0.62
C GLU A 164 -7.19 7.08 -0.58
N ASN A 165 -6.80 8.25 -1.07
CA ASN A 165 -5.92 8.35 -2.21
C ASN A 165 -4.49 7.95 -1.81
N LEU A 166 -4.06 6.75 -2.25
CA LEU A 166 -2.71 6.21 -2.01
C LEU A 166 -1.71 6.62 -3.08
N THR A 167 -2.20 7.05 -4.24
CA THR A 167 -1.36 7.31 -5.39
C THR A 167 -0.75 8.71 -5.32
N GLY A 168 0.56 8.76 -5.14
CA GLY A 168 1.36 9.95 -5.31
C GLY A 168 1.70 10.73 -4.05
N LEU A 169 1.00 10.55 -2.92
CA LEU A 169 1.37 11.22 -1.68
C LEU A 169 2.19 10.29 -0.78
N VAL A 170 3.49 10.49 -0.76
CA VAL A 170 4.40 9.81 0.18
C VAL A 170 4.24 10.39 1.58
N ALA A 171 4.05 11.71 1.68
CA ALA A 171 3.91 12.46 2.93
C ALA A 171 2.42 12.74 3.22
N VAL A 172 1.66 11.70 3.59
CA VAL A 172 0.21 11.80 3.84
C VAL A 172 -0.16 12.52 5.14
N SER A 173 0.78 12.58 6.09
CA SER A 173 0.62 13.29 7.37
C SER A 173 1.10 14.75 7.29
N PHE A 174 1.48 15.23 6.09
CA PHE A 174 1.89 16.62 5.90
C PHE A 174 0.66 17.53 5.85
N ASP A 175 0.69 18.58 6.65
CA ASP A 175 -0.30 19.67 6.63
C ASP A 175 0.37 21.03 6.89
N ASP A 176 -0.44 22.09 6.99
CA ASP A 176 0.06 23.45 7.18
C ASP A 176 0.77 23.67 8.54
N GLU A 177 0.51 22.83 9.55
CA GLU A 177 1.15 22.88 10.85
C GLU A 177 2.62 22.38 10.79
N ASN A 178 2.96 21.60 9.76
CA ASN A 178 4.35 21.20 9.49
C ASN A 178 5.20 22.32 8.85
N ILE A 179 4.62 23.48 8.50
CA ILE A 179 5.32 24.59 7.89
C ILE A 179 5.82 25.54 8.98
N SER A 180 7.15 25.81 8.99
CA SER A 180 7.79 26.69 9.96
C SER A 180 8.86 27.53 9.30
N ASN A 181 9.04 28.77 9.77
CA ASN A 181 10.11 29.67 9.35
C ASN A 181 11.35 29.56 10.26
N GLU A 182 11.35 28.69 11.27
CA GLU A 182 12.46 28.58 12.23
C GLU A 182 13.77 28.11 11.60
N ALA A 183 13.72 27.45 10.43
CA ALA A 183 14.92 26.99 9.74
C ALA A 183 15.88 28.10 9.33
N GLU A 184 15.41 29.34 9.16
CA GLU A 184 16.24 30.49 8.79
C GLU A 184 17.27 30.84 9.88
N ASP A 185 16.91 30.67 11.15
CA ASP A 185 17.78 30.95 12.30
C ASP A 185 18.76 29.80 12.58
N LEU A 186 18.59 28.63 11.94
CA LEU A 186 19.35 27.42 12.20
C LEU A 186 20.46 27.13 11.17
N GLN A 187 20.79 28.10 10.31
CA GLN A 187 21.76 27.93 9.20
C GLN A 187 23.18 27.55 9.64
N MET A 188 23.55 27.84 10.89
CA MET A 188 24.87 27.49 11.44
C MET A 188 24.97 26.03 11.93
N LEU A 189 23.88 25.34 12.01
CA LEU A 189 23.86 23.92 12.40
C LEU A 189 24.39 23.02 11.26
N PRO A 190 24.89 21.81 11.58
CA PRO A 190 25.33 20.88 10.56
C PRO A 190 24.21 20.63 9.52
N LEU A 191 24.58 20.71 8.23
CA LEU A 191 23.66 20.40 7.14
C LEU A 191 23.48 18.89 7.05
N ILE A 192 22.24 18.42 7.08
CA ILE A 192 21.85 17.04 6.76
C ILE A 192 21.35 17.03 5.32
N LEU A 193 21.96 16.21 4.49
CA LEU A 193 21.71 16.13 3.07
C LEU A 193 21.19 14.74 2.70
N GLY A 194 19.90 14.62 2.44
CA GLY A 194 19.29 13.41 1.88
C GLY A 194 19.56 13.35 0.37
N LEU A 195 20.09 12.25 -0.13
CA LEU A 195 20.55 12.13 -1.52
C LEU A 195 19.92 10.92 -2.23
N ASP A 196 19.42 11.18 -3.44
CA ASP A 196 19.04 10.15 -4.40
C ASP A 196 19.93 10.25 -5.66
N PHE A 197 20.65 9.14 -5.97
CA PHE A 197 21.62 9.07 -7.07
C PHE A 197 20.94 8.70 -8.39
N ASN A 198 19.92 9.44 -8.79
CA ASN A 198 19.34 9.30 -10.12
C ASN A 198 20.28 9.87 -11.19
N VAL A 199 20.16 9.35 -12.42
CA VAL A 199 20.99 9.80 -13.54
C VAL A 199 20.53 11.19 -14.01
N ASP A 200 19.22 11.45 -14.01
CA ASP A 200 18.64 12.74 -14.42
C ASP A 200 17.15 12.81 -13.98
N PRO A 201 16.78 13.73 -13.12
CA PRO A 201 17.64 14.63 -12.34
C PRO A 201 18.32 13.94 -11.14
N MET A 202 19.52 14.40 -10.77
CA MET A 202 20.11 14.10 -9.48
C MET A 202 19.52 15.04 -8.43
N MET A 203 19.01 14.47 -7.33
CA MET A 203 18.25 15.23 -6.34
C MET A 203 18.78 15.07 -4.92
N GLY A 204 18.61 16.12 -4.13
CA GLY A 204 18.85 16.07 -2.71
C GLY A 204 18.00 17.08 -1.94
N ILE A 205 17.67 16.76 -0.71
CA ILE A 205 16.97 17.63 0.23
C ILE A 205 17.93 18.09 1.31
N CYS A 206 17.82 19.37 1.68
CA CYS A 206 18.66 20.03 2.66
C CYS A 206 17.87 20.25 3.95
N ALA A 207 18.40 19.74 5.05
CA ALA A 207 17.76 19.86 6.35
C ALA A 207 18.76 20.20 7.47
N VAL A 208 18.25 20.69 8.58
CA VAL A 208 18.97 20.83 9.85
C VAL A 208 18.20 20.13 10.96
N LYS A 209 18.92 19.57 11.91
CA LYS A 209 18.29 18.98 13.11
C LYS A 209 18.50 19.92 14.29
N HIS A 210 17.41 20.35 14.89
CA HIS A 210 17.42 21.11 16.13
C HIS A 210 16.46 20.48 17.13
N GLN A 211 16.94 20.20 18.33
CA GLN A 211 16.18 19.44 19.34
C GLN A 211 15.66 18.10 18.77
N ASN A 212 14.35 17.88 18.75
CA ASN A 212 13.72 16.68 18.22
C ASN A 212 13.17 16.86 16.80
N TYR A 213 13.29 18.05 16.21
CA TYR A 213 12.74 18.36 14.89
C TYR A 213 13.80 18.30 13.80
N LEU A 214 13.37 17.93 12.61
CA LEU A 214 14.13 17.98 11.37
C LEU A 214 13.50 19.03 10.45
N TYR A 215 14.17 20.17 10.30
CA TYR A 215 13.71 21.26 9.44
C TYR A 215 14.27 21.09 8.04
N VAL A 216 13.41 20.77 7.07
CA VAL A 216 13.73 20.74 5.64
C VAL A 216 13.53 22.15 5.09
N PHE A 217 14.56 22.75 4.50
CA PHE A 217 14.53 24.15 4.10
C PHE A 217 14.95 24.45 2.66
N ASP A 218 15.57 23.49 1.96
CA ASP A 218 15.97 23.66 0.57
C ASP A 218 16.04 22.32 -0.14
N GLU A 219 15.97 22.36 -1.46
CA GLU A 219 16.20 21.23 -2.36
C GLU A 219 17.25 21.59 -3.41
N ILE A 220 17.97 20.58 -3.84
CA ILE A 220 18.92 20.67 -4.95
C ILE A 220 18.48 19.69 -6.02
N MET A 221 18.24 20.18 -7.22
CA MET A 221 17.92 19.38 -8.38
C MET A 221 18.86 19.76 -9.53
N LEU A 222 19.67 18.80 -10.00
CA LEU A 222 20.56 18.98 -11.13
C LEU A 222 20.11 18.09 -12.29
N THR A 223 19.92 18.71 -13.45
CA THR A 223 19.52 18.06 -14.71
C THR A 223 20.68 18.03 -15.70
N GLY A 224 20.51 17.33 -16.82
CA GLY A 224 21.51 17.30 -17.89
C GLY A 224 22.65 16.33 -17.66
N GLY A 225 22.43 15.26 -16.88
CA GLY A 225 23.40 14.22 -16.62
C GLY A 225 24.49 14.62 -15.61
N ALA A 226 24.13 15.42 -14.62
CA ALA A 226 25.02 15.83 -13.55
C ALA A 226 25.61 14.63 -12.81
N THR A 227 26.90 14.75 -12.44
CA THR A 227 27.63 13.75 -11.67
C THR A 227 27.56 14.03 -10.18
N THR A 228 27.94 13.03 -9.35
CA THR A 228 28.06 13.21 -7.90
C THR A 228 29.08 14.31 -7.53
N TRP A 229 30.09 14.55 -8.38
CA TRP A 229 31.03 15.67 -8.20
C TRP A 229 30.34 17.02 -8.40
N ASP A 230 29.55 17.18 -9.48
CA ASP A 230 28.80 18.41 -9.77
C ASP A 230 27.82 18.71 -8.64
N PHE A 231 27.17 17.68 -8.10
CA PHE A 231 26.26 17.81 -6.98
C PHE A 231 26.97 18.25 -5.69
N ALA A 232 28.11 17.66 -5.37
CA ALA A 232 28.90 18.03 -4.21
C ALA A 232 29.44 19.48 -4.31
N GLU A 233 29.84 19.89 -5.51
CA GLU A 233 30.29 21.27 -5.79
C GLU A 233 29.13 22.26 -5.59
N GLU A 234 27.95 21.98 -6.07
CA GLU A 234 26.76 22.82 -5.87
C GLU A 234 26.39 22.95 -4.40
N VAL A 235 26.46 21.87 -3.62
CA VAL A 235 26.25 21.94 -2.16
C VAL A 235 27.26 22.86 -1.49
N VAL A 236 28.53 22.71 -1.82
CA VAL A 236 29.60 23.57 -1.26
C VAL A 236 29.43 25.02 -1.69
N ARG A 237 29.00 25.25 -2.94
CA ARG A 237 28.74 26.61 -3.45
C ARG A 237 27.60 27.30 -2.70
N ARG A 238 26.51 26.57 -2.37
CA ARG A 238 25.35 27.13 -1.64
C ARG A 238 25.63 27.34 -0.16
N TYR A 239 26.29 26.39 0.50
CA TYR A 239 26.37 26.34 1.96
C TYR A 239 27.76 26.59 2.55
N GLY A 240 28.76 26.71 1.68
CA GLY A 240 30.15 27.00 2.08
C GLY A 240 30.95 25.75 2.48
N VAL A 241 32.27 25.87 2.40
CA VAL A 241 33.21 24.77 2.69
C VAL A 241 33.41 24.53 4.20
N GLU A 242 33.13 25.52 5.03
CA GLU A 242 33.32 25.44 6.48
C GLU A 242 32.15 24.76 7.20
N ARG A 243 31.02 24.64 6.54
CA ARG A 243 29.85 24.04 7.13
C ARG A 243 30.01 22.52 7.19
N ARG A 244 29.78 21.94 8.35
CA ARG A 244 29.76 20.49 8.48
C ARG A 244 28.56 19.91 7.72
N ILE A 245 28.83 19.03 6.74
CA ILE A 245 27.81 18.38 5.90
C ILE A 245 27.75 16.88 6.22
N ILE A 246 26.56 16.43 6.58
CA ILE A 246 26.26 15.02 6.83
C ILE A 246 25.40 14.51 5.67
N ALA A 247 25.99 13.78 4.75
CA ALA A 247 25.30 13.20 3.62
C ALA A 247 24.69 11.85 4.00
N CYS A 248 23.40 11.71 3.75
CA CYS A 248 22.59 10.52 3.99
C CYS A 248 22.11 9.91 2.66
N PRO A 249 23.01 9.31 1.86
CA PRO A 249 22.66 8.76 0.57
C PRO A 249 22.04 7.36 0.68
N ASP A 250 21.36 6.95 -0.41
CA ASP A 250 20.93 5.57 -0.57
C ASP A 250 22.14 4.61 -0.60
N PRO A 251 22.06 3.42 0.02
CA PRO A 251 23.15 2.45 0.08
C PRO A 251 23.63 1.96 -1.29
N THR A 252 22.82 2.05 -2.34
CA THR A 252 23.20 1.67 -3.72
C THR A 252 24.37 2.47 -4.26
N GLY A 253 24.60 3.71 -3.81
CA GLY A 253 25.75 4.53 -4.14
C GLY A 253 27.08 3.99 -3.62
N SER A 254 27.09 2.93 -2.81
CA SER A 254 28.30 2.19 -2.41
C SER A 254 28.76 1.16 -3.46
N ALA A 255 27.91 0.82 -4.44
CA ALA A 255 28.22 -0.18 -5.46
C ALA A 255 29.26 0.36 -6.47
N ARG A 256 30.19 -0.48 -6.88
CA ARG A 256 31.14 -0.16 -7.97
C ARG A 256 30.41 -0.25 -9.31
N LYS A 257 30.41 0.84 -10.06
CA LYS A 257 29.92 0.83 -11.45
C LYS A 257 31.02 0.26 -12.35
N THR A 258 30.67 -0.68 -13.22
CA THR A 258 31.62 -1.36 -14.15
C THR A 258 32.22 -0.42 -15.19
N SER A 259 31.66 0.75 -15.41
CA SER A 259 32.09 1.78 -16.37
C SER A 259 32.94 2.91 -15.78
N GLY A 260 33.21 2.91 -14.48
CA GLY A 260 33.98 3.97 -13.80
C GLY A 260 35.25 3.46 -13.13
N VAL A 261 36.29 4.26 -13.09
CA VAL A 261 37.62 4.00 -12.51
C VAL A 261 37.51 3.79 -10.97
N GLY A 262 36.78 2.75 -10.53
CA GLY A 262 36.83 2.28 -9.14
C GLY A 262 36.34 3.21 -8.02
N VAL A 263 35.75 4.38 -8.35
CA VAL A 263 35.27 5.36 -7.38
C VAL A 263 33.77 5.24 -7.23
N THR A 264 33.28 5.03 -5.99
CA THR A 264 31.85 4.98 -5.69
C THR A 264 31.33 6.36 -5.36
N ASP A 265 30.00 6.59 -5.51
CA ASP A 265 29.36 7.87 -5.17
C ASP A 265 29.62 8.24 -3.70
N HIS A 266 29.57 7.27 -2.78
CA HIS A 266 29.97 7.48 -1.38
C HIS A 266 31.43 7.91 -1.19
N THR A 267 32.32 7.43 -2.05
CA THR A 267 33.74 7.85 -2.01
C THR A 267 33.91 9.28 -2.50
N ILE A 268 33.15 9.67 -3.53
CA ILE A 268 33.13 11.04 -4.04
C ILE A 268 32.69 12.02 -2.93
N LEU A 269 31.56 11.75 -2.29
CA LEU A 269 31.05 12.59 -1.20
C LEU A 269 32.07 12.74 -0.06
N ARG A 270 32.75 11.66 0.36
CA ARG A 270 33.81 11.72 1.37
C ARG A 270 34.99 12.56 0.93
N ARG A 271 35.40 12.46 -0.34
CA ARG A 271 36.50 13.28 -0.91
C ARG A 271 36.13 14.76 -1.02
N SER A 272 34.84 15.08 -1.15
CA SER A 272 34.32 16.43 -1.11
C SER A 272 34.16 16.98 0.33
N GLY A 273 34.63 16.25 1.36
CA GLY A 273 34.61 16.70 2.76
C GLY A 273 33.33 16.34 3.53
N PHE A 274 32.41 15.56 2.94
CA PHE A 274 31.15 15.22 3.60
C PHE A 274 31.29 14.00 4.51
N THR A 275 30.62 14.03 5.65
CA THR A 275 30.43 12.85 6.50
C THR A 275 29.31 11.99 5.91
N VAL A 276 29.62 10.79 5.40
CA VAL A 276 28.61 9.91 4.78
C VAL A 276 28.02 8.96 5.80
N MET A 277 26.73 9.06 6.02
CA MET A 277 25.90 8.17 6.84
C MET A 277 24.91 7.43 5.94
N SER A 278 25.13 6.15 5.71
CA SER A 278 24.26 5.31 4.89
C SER A 278 24.00 3.98 5.60
N PRO A 279 22.77 3.44 5.56
CA PRO A 279 22.49 2.11 6.09
C PRO A 279 23.24 1.04 5.30
N ARG A 280 23.47 -0.14 5.91
CA ARG A 280 24.18 -1.25 5.25
C ARG A 280 23.40 -1.88 4.11
N SER A 281 22.08 -1.80 4.16
CA SER A 281 21.17 -2.32 3.14
C SER A 281 20.00 -1.35 2.91
N PRO A 282 19.39 -1.32 1.71
CA PRO A 282 18.22 -0.50 1.44
C PRO A 282 17.07 -0.86 2.37
N TRP A 283 16.42 0.16 2.91
CA TRP A 283 15.16 -0.03 3.64
C TRP A 283 14.04 -0.30 2.65
N LYS A 284 13.05 -1.07 3.08
CA LYS A 284 11.83 -1.24 2.29
C LYS A 284 11.14 0.11 2.09
N ILE A 285 10.54 0.32 0.94
CA ILE A 285 9.83 1.57 0.62
C ILE A 285 8.76 1.88 1.68
N ARG A 286 8.01 0.86 2.11
CA ARG A 286 7.01 1.01 3.16
C ARG A 286 7.59 1.58 4.46
N ASP A 287 8.75 1.10 4.89
CA ASP A 287 9.39 1.56 6.13
C ASP A 287 9.86 3.03 6.02
N LYS A 288 10.35 3.43 4.82
CA LYS A 288 10.71 4.82 4.51
C LYS A 288 9.47 5.74 4.60
N ILE A 289 8.37 5.34 3.98
CA ILE A 289 7.11 6.09 3.99
C ILE A 289 6.57 6.22 5.42
N THR A 290 6.55 5.11 6.17
CA THR A 290 6.12 5.12 7.58
C THR A 290 6.97 6.06 8.42
N ALA A 291 8.30 6.05 8.28
CA ALA A 291 9.19 6.92 9.04
C ALA A 291 8.92 8.41 8.75
N VAL A 292 8.70 8.78 7.49
CA VAL A 292 8.36 10.17 7.11
C VAL A 292 7.04 10.59 7.72
N ASN A 293 5.99 9.76 7.60
CA ASN A 293 4.67 10.12 8.14
C ASN A 293 4.62 10.16 9.66
N THR A 294 5.37 9.27 10.35
CA THR A 294 5.51 9.36 11.81
C THR A 294 6.20 10.66 12.21
N ALA A 295 7.28 11.05 11.52
CA ALA A 295 7.97 12.29 11.82
C ALA A 295 7.10 13.53 11.60
N LEU A 296 6.26 13.54 10.57
CA LEU A 296 5.29 14.62 10.29
C LEU A 296 4.17 14.66 11.33
N PHE A 297 3.68 13.50 11.76
CA PHE A 297 2.63 13.40 12.79
C PHE A 297 3.14 13.83 14.18
N ASP A 298 4.35 13.42 14.57
CA ASP A 298 4.94 13.76 15.86
C ASP A 298 5.38 15.25 15.95
N ALA A 299 5.41 15.96 14.80
CA ALA A 299 5.73 17.37 14.74
C ALA A 299 4.53 18.29 15.04
N ASN A 300 3.32 17.75 15.03
CA ASN A 300 2.06 18.42 15.37
C ASN A 300 1.70 18.07 16.83
#